data_371c84d4b41bc791dc571c0879fa76ec
#
_entry.id   371c84d4b41bc791dc571c0879fa76ec
#
_cell.length_a   1.000
_cell.length_b   1.000
_cell.length_c   1.000
_cell.angle_alpha   90.00
_cell.angle_beta   90.00
_cell.angle_gamma   90.00
#
_symmetry.space_group_name_H-M   'P 1'
#
loop_
_entity.id
_entity.type
_entity.pdbx_description
1 polymer ?
#
loop_
_entity_poly.entity_id
_entity_poly.type
_entity_poly.pdbx_seq_one_letter_code
_entity_poly.pdbx_strand_id
1 'polypeptide(L)'
;MPNFHRVVITGIGAVTPIGNNIDEYLVGLQTGTNGVSDITLFDPEQHPCKFAAEVKNLQSENFIEAKESKRWDRFSQFGVIAAKQAFNDSGLEITEANASRIGVSIGSGVGGLLTMESQAQILSHKGPKRVSPFTVPMMIPNMATGLAAIALGAKGPSSSVSTACAAGSNAIGDSFRLIQLGKADAMICGGAEASITPLGVAGFASAKALSFRNDSPQTASRPFDAERDGFVIGEGSGILVLETLENAQKRKSRIYAEIIGYGTTCDAHHITAPSPGGVGGAEAIKLAIKDASLSLEKVDYINAHGTSTSANDKNETSAIKSIFRDRSYLIPVSSTKSMTGHLLGGSGGIEAVACILSLTHNFIPPTINYVNPDPECDLDYVPNNAREAQVGVALSNSFGFGGHNVCLAFSKIN
;
A
#
# COMPACT_ATOMS: atom_id res chain seq x y z
N MET A 1 -16.20 -17.17 -24.13
CA MET A 1 -15.20 -16.58 -23.21
C MET A 1 -15.47 -17.19 -21.85
N PRO A 2 -14.50 -17.51 -21.02
CA PRO A 2 -14.77 -17.94 -19.66
C PRO A 2 -15.57 -16.85 -18.95
N ASN A 3 -16.64 -17.26 -18.26
CA ASN A 3 -17.46 -16.32 -17.50
C ASN A 3 -16.73 -16.01 -16.18
N PHE A 4 -16.01 -14.89 -16.10
CA PHE A 4 -15.31 -14.47 -14.90
C PHE A 4 -16.30 -13.95 -13.85
N HIS A 5 -16.08 -14.30 -12.58
CA HIS A 5 -16.85 -13.72 -11.49
C HIS A 5 -16.53 -12.23 -11.32
N ARG A 6 -17.54 -11.42 -11.09
CA ARG A 6 -17.35 -10.04 -10.65
C ARG A 6 -16.83 -10.03 -9.21
N VAL A 7 -15.89 -9.15 -8.91
CA VAL A 7 -15.22 -9.11 -7.61
C VAL A 7 -15.43 -7.77 -6.93
N VAL A 8 -15.97 -7.80 -5.73
CA VAL A 8 -16.33 -6.62 -4.94
C VAL A 8 -15.56 -6.54 -3.64
N ILE A 9 -15.44 -5.34 -3.11
CA ILE A 9 -14.82 -5.06 -1.82
C ILE A 9 -15.91 -4.92 -0.77
N THR A 10 -15.87 -5.79 0.25
CA THR A 10 -16.86 -5.83 1.31
C THR A 10 -16.31 -5.40 2.67
N GLY A 11 -14.99 -5.36 2.83
CA GLY A 11 -14.35 -4.90 4.05
C GLY A 11 -13.00 -4.24 3.78
N ILE A 12 -12.67 -3.26 4.60
CA ILE A 12 -11.43 -2.50 4.55
C ILE A 12 -10.83 -2.32 5.95
N GLY A 13 -9.50 -2.34 6.04
CA GLY A 13 -8.78 -2.12 7.29
C GLY A 13 -7.47 -1.38 7.03
N ALA A 14 -7.08 -0.50 7.96
CA ALA A 14 -5.87 0.30 7.81
C ALA A 14 -5.19 0.55 9.16
N VAL A 15 -3.87 0.48 9.15
CA VAL A 15 -2.96 0.93 10.20
C VAL A 15 -1.93 1.82 9.52
N THR A 16 -1.93 3.12 9.80
CA THR A 16 -1.14 4.11 9.07
C THR A 16 -0.59 5.19 10.01
N PRO A 17 0.41 5.98 9.59
CA PRO A 17 0.90 7.12 10.38
C PRO A 17 -0.13 8.22 10.64
N ILE A 18 -1.24 8.24 9.91
CA ILE A 18 -2.31 9.26 10.01
C ILE A 18 -3.65 8.68 10.48
N GLY A 19 -3.65 7.44 10.97
CA GLY A 19 -4.85 6.78 11.53
C GLY A 19 -4.65 5.27 11.69
N ASN A 20 -5.13 4.73 12.81
CA ASN A 20 -5.00 3.32 13.19
C ASN A 20 -6.24 2.49 12.89
N ASN A 21 -7.23 3.09 12.26
CA ASN A 21 -8.46 2.48 11.76
C ASN A 21 -8.99 3.30 10.57
N ILE A 22 -10.06 2.81 9.94
CA ILE A 22 -10.60 3.41 8.73
C ILE A 22 -11.16 4.82 8.96
N ASP A 23 -11.82 5.07 10.10
CA ASP A 23 -12.40 6.38 10.39
C ASP A 23 -11.32 7.44 10.60
N GLU A 24 -10.28 7.11 11.38
CA GLU A 24 -9.12 7.99 11.57
C GLU A 24 -8.37 8.23 10.25
N TYR A 25 -8.17 7.18 9.46
CA TYR A 25 -7.50 7.29 8.16
C TYR A 25 -8.30 8.17 7.19
N LEU A 26 -9.62 8.01 7.12
CA LEU A 26 -10.51 8.86 6.33
C LEU A 26 -10.37 10.34 6.72
N VAL A 27 -10.44 10.63 8.01
CA VAL A 27 -10.26 12.00 8.52
C VAL A 27 -8.87 12.51 8.16
N GLY A 28 -7.82 11.71 8.34
CA GLY A 28 -6.46 12.07 7.98
C GLY A 28 -6.31 12.43 6.49
N LEU A 29 -6.93 11.65 5.60
CA LEU A 29 -6.93 11.90 4.15
C LEU A 29 -7.70 13.19 3.79
N GLN A 30 -8.85 13.44 4.42
CA GLN A 30 -9.68 14.61 4.16
C GLN A 30 -9.05 15.92 4.67
N THR A 31 -8.36 15.85 5.81
CA THR A 31 -7.74 17.04 6.42
C THR A 31 -6.31 17.31 5.95
N GLY A 32 -5.71 16.40 5.18
CA GLY A 32 -4.31 16.52 4.80
C GLY A 32 -3.36 16.34 6.00
N THR A 33 -3.70 15.44 6.93
CA THR A 33 -2.88 15.20 8.13
C THR A 33 -1.49 14.70 7.75
N ASN A 34 -0.47 15.30 8.33
CA ASN A 34 0.92 14.92 8.09
C ASN A 34 1.41 13.92 9.16
N GLY A 35 1.76 12.71 8.74
CA GLY A 35 2.27 11.66 9.63
C GLY A 35 3.79 11.70 9.87
N VAL A 36 4.51 12.60 9.19
CA VAL A 36 5.97 12.69 9.28
C VAL A 36 6.40 13.43 10.55
N SER A 37 7.35 12.85 11.28
CA SER A 37 7.97 13.45 12.48
C SER A 37 9.35 12.86 12.71
N ASP A 38 10.07 13.37 13.71
CA ASP A 38 11.33 12.78 14.13
C ASP A 38 11.14 11.30 14.50
N ILE A 39 12.15 10.48 14.19
CA ILE A 39 12.16 9.04 14.52
C ILE A 39 12.20 8.89 16.04
N THR A 40 11.31 8.03 16.56
CA THR A 40 11.24 7.69 17.99
C THR A 40 11.51 6.21 18.28
N LEU A 41 11.51 5.35 17.25
CA LEU A 41 11.73 3.91 17.39
C LEU A 41 13.19 3.54 17.73
N PHE A 42 14.13 4.42 17.43
CA PHE A 42 15.54 4.30 17.79
C PHE A 42 16.21 5.70 17.85
N ASP A 43 17.43 5.79 18.35
CA ASP A 43 18.21 7.03 18.35
C ASP A 43 18.78 7.32 16.95
N PRO A 44 18.28 8.34 16.23
CA PRO A 44 18.70 8.65 14.87
C PRO A 44 19.89 9.63 14.79
N GLU A 45 20.58 9.97 15.89
CA GLU A 45 21.57 11.06 15.92
C GLU A 45 22.68 10.88 14.88
N GLN A 46 23.14 9.64 14.68
CA GLN A 46 24.19 9.31 13.71
C GLN A 46 23.67 9.06 12.28
N HIS A 47 22.35 9.10 12.08
CA HIS A 47 21.77 8.86 10.77
C HIS A 47 21.66 10.15 9.95
N PRO A 48 21.89 10.09 8.63
CA PRO A 48 21.74 11.25 7.74
C PRO A 48 20.28 11.68 7.59
N CYS A 49 19.31 10.78 7.79
CA CYS A 49 17.88 11.07 7.86
C CYS A 49 17.38 10.75 9.27
N LYS A 50 16.74 11.72 9.93
CA LYS A 50 16.32 11.64 11.33
C LYS A 50 14.82 11.61 11.52
N PHE A 51 14.04 11.52 10.46
CA PHE A 51 12.58 11.56 10.47
C PHE A 51 11.99 10.42 9.66
N ALA A 52 10.75 10.07 9.99
CA ALA A 52 9.98 9.01 9.33
C ALA A 52 8.48 9.24 9.57
N ALA A 53 7.64 8.46 8.90
CA ALA A 53 6.21 8.40 9.19
C ALA A 53 5.90 7.11 9.98
N GLU A 54 5.98 7.21 11.30
CA GLU A 54 5.76 6.11 12.24
C GLU A 54 4.28 5.93 12.57
N VAL A 55 3.84 4.69 12.72
CA VAL A 55 2.54 4.38 13.34
C VAL A 55 2.61 4.66 14.84
N LYS A 56 1.76 5.57 15.32
CA LYS A 56 1.72 6.03 16.71
C LYS A 56 0.43 5.60 17.40
N ASN A 57 0.50 5.39 18.71
CA ASN A 57 -0.66 5.14 19.59
C ASN A 57 -1.53 3.94 19.19
N LEU A 58 -0.97 2.95 18.48
CA LEU A 58 -1.68 1.74 18.11
C LEU A 58 -1.96 0.88 19.34
N GLN A 59 -3.23 0.63 19.63
CA GLN A 59 -3.67 -0.23 20.73
C GLN A 59 -3.66 -1.70 20.25
N SER A 60 -2.46 -2.25 20.06
CA SER A 60 -2.30 -3.61 19.51
C SER A 60 -2.88 -4.71 20.37
N GLU A 61 -2.98 -4.49 21.69
CA GLU A 61 -3.57 -5.41 22.67
C GLU A 61 -5.07 -5.67 22.44
N ASN A 62 -5.77 -4.79 21.74
CA ASN A 62 -7.16 -5.01 21.36
C ASN A 62 -7.32 -6.08 20.26
N PHE A 63 -6.22 -6.43 19.58
CA PHE A 63 -6.22 -7.32 18.44
C PHE A 63 -5.34 -8.55 18.63
N ILE A 64 -4.25 -8.44 19.41
CA ILE A 64 -3.22 -9.47 19.53
C ILE A 64 -2.91 -9.69 21.01
N GLU A 65 -2.94 -10.95 21.45
CA GLU A 65 -2.56 -11.29 22.81
C GLU A 65 -1.10 -10.90 23.10
N ALA A 66 -0.83 -10.37 24.29
CA ALA A 66 0.51 -9.91 24.71
C ALA A 66 1.62 -10.97 24.60
N LYS A 67 1.28 -12.27 24.72
CA LYS A 67 2.22 -13.36 24.54
C LYS A 67 2.59 -13.59 23.09
N GLU A 68 1.64 -13.40 22.18
CA GLU A 68 1.82 -13.59 20.74
C GLU A 68 2.54 -12.39 20.12
N SER A 69 2.20 -11.15 20.51
CA SER A 69 2.86 -9.95 20.00
C SER A 69 4.37 -9.97 20.16
N LYS A 70 4.90 -10.60 21.24
CA LYS A 70 6.33 -10.76 21.48
C LYS A 70 7.02 -11.76 20.52
N ARG A 71 6.25 -12.54 19.74
CA ARG A 71 6.72 -13.56 18.80
C ARG A 71 6.46 -13.19 17.35
N TRP A 72 5.92 -11.99 17.11
CA TRP A 72 5.60 -11.47 15.80
C TRP A 72 6.40 -10.19 15.54
N ASP A 73 7.02 -10.11 14.38
CA ASP A 73 7.64 -8.86 13.95
C ASP A 73 6.58 -7.77 13.74
N ARG A 74 6.97 -6.52 13.85
CA ARG A 74 6.08 -5.36 13.77
C ARG A 74 5.25 -5.32 12.48
N PHE A 75 5.86 -5.66 11.31
CA PHE A 75 5.12 -5.68 10.04
C PHE A 75 4.00 -6.73 10.06
N SER A 76 4.24 -7.88 10.66
CA SER A 76 3.22 -8.93 10.81
C SER A 76 2.12 -8.51 11.76
N GLN A 77 2.44 -7.78 12.84
CA GLN A 77 1.43 -7.23 13.74
C GLN A 77 0.50 -6.27 12.99
N PHE A 78 1.05 -5.34 12.21
CA PHE A 78 0.25 -4.43 11.39
C PHE A 78 -0.64 -5.18 10.40
N GLY A 79 -0.08 -6.17 9.69
CA GLY A 79 -0.83 -6.99 8.74
C GLY A 79 -2.01 -7.72 9.38
N VAL A 80 -1.81 -8.33 10.55
CA VAL A 80 -2.88 -9.04 11.29
C VAL A 80 -3.92 -8.07 11.82
N ILE A 81 -3.52 -6.93 12.37
CA ILE A 81 -4.46 -5.92 12.89
C ILE A 81 -5.35 -5.39 11.77
N ALA A 82 -4.76 -4.95 10.67
CA ALA A 82 -5.52 -4.46 9.51
C ALA A 82 -6.40 -5.56 8.89
N ALA A 83 -5.93 -6.83 8.86
CA ALA A 83 -6.73 -7.96 8.40
C ALA A 83 -7.94 -8.23 9.29
N LYS A 84 -7.78 -8.17 10.62
CA LYS A 84 -8.91 -8.29 11.57
C LYS A 84 -9.90 -7.14 11.43
N GLN A 85 -9.42 -5.90 11.23
CA GLN A 85 -10.29 -4.75 10.96
C GLN A 85 -11.11 -4.98 9.70
N ALA A 86 -10.45 -5.31 8.57
CA ALA A 86 -11.13 -5.55 7.29
C ALA A 86 -12.13 -6.72 7.37
N PHE A 87 -11.74 -7.79 8.04
CA PHE A 87 -12.60 -8.96 8.23
C PHE A 87 -13.84 -8.63 9.04
N ASN A 88 -13.69 -7.93 10.16
CA ASN A 88 -14.80 -7.49 11.00
C ASN A 88 -15.73 -6.53 10.26
N ASP A 89 -15.16 -5.57 9.52
CA ASP A 89 -15.91 -4.61 8.70
C ASP A 89 -16.73 -5.30 7.62
N SER A 90 -16.17 -6.37 7.01
CA SER A 90 -16.88 -7.14 5.97
C SER A 90 -18.10 -7.90 6.49
N GLY A 91 -18.16 -8.22 7.78
CA GLY A 91 -19.15 -9.13 8.34
C GLY A 91 -19.10 -10.54 7.75
N LEU A 92 -17.96 -10.93 7.15
CA LEU A 92 -17.75 -12.28 6.63
C LEU A 92 -17.54 -13.24 7.79
N GLU A 93 -18.15 -14.42 7.71
CA GLU A 93 -17.95 -15.48 8.70
C GLU A 93 -17.17 -16.64 8.08
N ILE A 94 -16.15 -17.11 8.80
CA ILE A 94 -15.39 -18.31 8.41
C ILE A 94 -15.89 -19.49 9.25
N THR A 95 -16.37 -20.50 8.54
CA THR A 95 -16.90 -21.76 9.10
C THR A 95 -16.11 -22.95 8.53
N GLU A 96 -16.28 -24.13 9.11
CA GLU A 96 -15.68 -25.36 8.53
C GLU A 96 -16.08 -25.61 7.08
N ALA A 97 -17.29 -25.22 6.70
CA ALA A 97 -17.82 -25.43 5.36
C ALA A 97 -17.18 -24.51 4.30
N ASN A 98 -16.78 -23.28 4.66
CA ASN A 98 -16.26 -22.31 3.70
C ASN A 98 -14.78 -21.95 3.89
N ALA A 99 -14.14 -22.35 4.98
CA ALA A 99 -12.76 -21.97 5.31
C ALA A 99 -11.77 -22.25 4.17
N SER A 100 -11.92 -23.36 3.45
CA SER A 100 -11.06 -23.72 2.32
C SER A 100 -11.27 -22.87 1.06
N ARG A 101 -12.31 -22.05 1.04
CA ARG A 101 -12.66 -21.13 -0.05
C ARG A 101 -12.31 -19.68 0.25
N ILE A 102 -11.80 -19.40 1.47
CA ILE A 102 -11.41 -18.06 1.92
C ILE A 102 -9.90 -18.05 2.11
N GLY A 103 -9.22 -17.22 1.32
CA GLY A 103 -7.77 -17.14 1.30
C GLY A 103 -7.22 -15.85 1.90
N VAL A 104 -5.89 -15.79 2.05
CA VAL A 104 -5.15 -14.62 2.54
C VAL A 104 -3.93 -14.36 1.65
N SER A 105 -3.72 -13.10 1.24
CA SER A 105 -2.51 -12.69 0.52
C SER A 105 -2.08 -11.30 0.98
N ILE A 106 -1.00 -11.21 1.76
CA ILE A 106 -0.44 -9.94 2.26
C ILE A 106 0.98 -9.81 1.72
N GLY A 107 1.20 -8.78 0.89
CA GLY A 107 2.50 -8.47 0.33
C GLY A 107 3.38 -7.72 1.33
N SER A 108 4.69 -7.94 1.26
CA SER A 108 5.71 -7.19 2.01
C SER A 108 6.97 -7.09 1.16
N GLY A 109 7.60 -5.93 1.14
CA GLY A 109 8.83 -5.71 0.38
C GLY A 109 10.06 -6.29 1.07
N VAL A 110 10.14 -6.16 2.39
CA VAL A 110 11.33 -6.49 3.20
C VAL A 110 11.03 -7.56 4.26
N GLY A 111 9.84 -7.58 4.83
CA GLY A 111 9.49 -8.48 5.92
C GLY A 111 10.06 -8.03 7.26
N GLY A 112 10.46 -8.99 8.12
CA GLY A 112 10.86 -8.75 9.50
C GLY A 112 12.28 -8.19 9.67
N LEU A 113 12.54 -7.00 9.13
CA LEU A 113 13.85 -6.34 9.20
C LEU A 113 14.28 -6.04 10.63
N LEU A 114 13.35 -5.60 11.49
CA LEU A 114 13.62 -5.34 12.90
C LEU A 114 14.11 -6.60 13.62
N THR A 115 13.47 -7.73 13.36
CA THR A 115 13.89 -9.04 13.90
C THR A 115 15.27 -9.43 13.37
N MET A 116 15.49 -9.32 12.06
CA MET A 116 16.79 -9.65 11.45
C MET A 116 17.93 -8.86 12.10
N GLU A 117 17.76 -7.55 12.23
CA GLU A 117 18.76 -6.64 12.81
C GLU A 117 19.02 -6.98 14.28
N SER A 118 17.97 -7.10 15.09
CA SER A 118 18.11 -7.37 16.53
C SER A 118 18.76 -8.75 16.80
N GLN A 119 18.41 -9.78 16.02
CA GLN A 119 18.97 -11.10 16.21
C GLN A 119 20.40 -11.22 15.67
N ALA A 120 20.77 -10.46 14.63
CA ALA A 120 22.16 -10.33 14.19
C ALA A 120 23.05 -9.72 15.28
N GLN A 121 22.56 -8.69 15.97
CA GLN A 121 23.26 -8.11 17.13
C GLN A 121 23.41 -9.11 18.28
N ILE A 122 22.35 -9.87 18.61
CA ILE A 122 22.41 -10.92 19.63
C ILE A 122 23.43 -11.99 19.23
N LEU A 123 23.43 -12.43 17.99
CA LEU A 123 24.39 -13.40 17.48
C LEU A 123 25.84 -12.92 17.66
N SER A 124 26.10 -11.67 17.26
CA SER A 124 27.42 -11.06 17.34
C SER A 124 27.94 -10.88 18.78
N HIS A 125 27.07 -10.39 19.70
CA HIS A 125 27.50 -10.06 21.07
C HIS A 125 27.34 -11.19 22.07
N LYS A 126 26.38 -12.13 21.86
CA LYS A 126 26.00 -13.16 22.86
C LYS A 126 26.14 -14.60 22.34
N GLY A 127 26.49 -14.75 21.06
CA GLY A 127 26.70 -16.05 20.41
C GLY A 127 25.40 -16.78 20.01
N PRO A 128 25.52 -17.89 19.24
CA PRO A 128 24.38 -18.55 18.56
C PRO A 128 23.37 -19.16 19.53
N LYS A 129 23.78 -19.56 20.74
CA LYS A 129 22.86 -20.15 21.74
C LYS A 129 21.84 -19.15 22.31
N ARG A 130 22.01 -17.87 22.05
CA ARG A 130 21.15 -16.79 22.55
C ARG A 130 20.19 -16.24 21.49
N VAL A 131 20.34 -16.66 20.23
CA VAL A 131 19.41 -16.32 19.15
C VAL A 131 18.04 -16.92 19.44
N SER A 132 16.97 -16.13 19.23
CA SER A 132 15.60 -16.57 19.49
C SER A 132 15.19 -17.74 18.58
N PRO A 133 14.49 -18.77 19.07
CA PRO A 133 13.91 -19.83 18.22
C PRO A 133 12.82 -19.28 17.28
N PHE A 134 12.30 -18.08 17.52
CA PHE A 134 11.31 -17.43 16.68
C PHE A 134 11.93 -16.55 15.59
N THR A 135 13.26 -16.44 15.50
CA THR A 135 13.96 -15.57 14.53
C THR A 135 13.46 -15.81 13.10
N VAL A 136 13.46 -17.05 12.65
CA VAL A 136 13.04 -17.36 11.26
C VAL A 136 11.56 -17.07 11.04
N PRO A 137 10.61 -17.56 11.86
CA PRO A 137 9.19 -17.21 11.71
C PRO A 137 8.90 -15.70 11.78
N MET A 138 9.65 -14.95 12.58
CA MET A 138 9.45 -13.49 12.67
C MET A 138 10.02 -12.75 11.46
N MET A 139 11.10 -13.27 10.86
CA MET A 139 11.85 -12.59 9.80
C MET A 139 11.22 -12.73 8.41
N ILE A 140 10.64 -13.90 8.08
CA ILE A 140 10.23 -14.22 6.71
C ILE A 140 8.98 -13.42 6.27
N PRO A 141 8.95 -12.87 5.03
CA PRO A 141 7.90 -11.95 4.57
C PRO A 141 6.48 -12.55 4.56
N ASN A 142 6.35 -13.87 4.41
CA ASN A 142 5.04 -14.53 4.36
C ASN A 142 4.33 -14.62 5.73
N MET A 143 4.94 -14.18 6.82
CA MET A 143 4.32 -14.35 8.14
C MET A 143 3.17 -13.42 8.41
N ALA A 144 3.12 -12.24 7.81
CA ALA A 144 1.90 -11.42 7.87
C ALA A 144 0.69 -12.19 7.33
N THR A 145 0.84 -12.86 6.18
CA THR A 145 -0.16 -13.74 5.58
C THR A 145 -0.49 -14.94 6.47
N GLY A 146 0.54 -15.68 6.89
CA GLY A 146 0.36 -16.91 7.69
C GLY A 146 -0.33 -16.64 9.02
N LEU A 147 0.09 -15.61 9.75
CA LEU A 147 -0.49 -15.24 11.03
C LEU A 147 -1.93 -14.70 10.89
N ALA A 148 -2.22 -13.93 9.83
CA ALA A 148 -3.59 -13.50 9.53
C ALA A 148 -4.49 -14.70 9.21
N ALA A 149 -4.01 -15.66 8.40
CA ALA A 149 -4.76 -16.88 8.10
C ALA A 149 -5.06 -17.71 9.36
N ILE A 150 -4.06 -17.87 10.25
CA ILE A 150 -4.23 -18.56 11.54
C ILE A 150 -5.24 -17.83 12.43
N ALA A 151 -5.09 -16.50 12.57
CA ALA A 151 -5.94 -15.68 13.44
C ALA A 151 -7.41 -15.67 13.01
N LEU A 152 -7.68 -15.79 11.70
CA LEU A 152 -9.02 -15.74 11.12
C LEU A 152 -9.61 -17.14 10.81
N GLY A 153 -8.78 -18.19 10.82
CA GLY A 153 -9.21 -19.53 10.45
C GLY A 153 -9.38 -19.75 8.94
N ALA A 154 -8.78 -18.91 8.10
CA ALA A 154 -8.82 -19.02 6.65
C ALA A 154 -7.92 -20.16 6.16
N LYS A 155 -8.45 -21.09 5.36
CA LYS A 155 -7.75 -22.29 4.88
C LYS A 155 -7.68 -22.37 3.33
N GLY A 156 -8.11 -21.33 2.66
CA GLY A 156 -8.07 -21.20 1.20
C GLY A 156 -6.67 -20.85 0.67
N PRO A 157 -6.56 -20.36 -0.58
CA PRO A 157 -5.30 -19.99 -1.17
C PRO A 157 -4.56 -18.98 -0.28
N SER A 158 -3.27 -19.25 0.00
CA SER A 158 -2.46 -18.42 0.89
C SER A 158 -1.08 -18.20 0.26
N SER A 159 -0.73 -16.92 0.03
CA SER A 159 0.54 -16.53 -0.57
C SER A 159 1.01 -15.18 -0.04
N SER A 160 2.29 -14.91 -0.16
CA SER A 160 2.86 -13.58 0.09
C SER A 160 3.63 -13.14 -1.14
N VAL A 161 3.35 -11.93 -1.60
CA VAL A 161 4.03 -11.35 -2.76
C VAL A 161 5.12 -10.41 -2.27
N SER A 162 6.30 -10.49 -2.89
CA SER A 162 7.43 -9.61 -2.59
C SER A 162 7.94 -8.97 -3.89
N THR A 163 7.29 -7.88 -4.28
CA THR A 163 7.63 -7.05 -5.45
C THR A 163 7.97 -5.62 -5.02
N ALA A 164 8.77 -5.51 -3.95
CA ALA A 164 9.17 -4.25 -3.33
C ALA A 164 7.94 -3.35 -3.05
N CYS A 165 7.96 -2.09 -3.52
CA CYS A 165 6.88 -1.13 -3.27
C CYS A 165 5.54 -1.49 -3.92
N ALA A 166 5.52 -2.42 -4.88
CA ALA A 166 4.31 -2.89 -5.54
C ALA A 166 3.68 -4.13 -4.87
N ALA A 167 4.30 -4.67 -3.80
CA ALA A 167 3.92 -5.95 -3.20
C ALA A 167 2.44 -5.99 -2.76
N GLY A 168 1.96 -4.94 -2.09
CA GLY A 168 0.56 -4.86 -1.65
C GLY A 168 -0.43 -4.84 -2.82
N SER A 169 -0.14 -4.06 -3.86
CA SER A 169 -0.97 -3.98 -5.06
C SER A 169 -0.97 -5.29 -5.86
N ASN A 170 0.18 -5.97 -5.98
CA ASN A 170 0.23 -7.31 -6.58
C ASN A 170 -0.59 -8.31 -5.77
N ALA A 171 -0.49 -8.31 -4.43
CA ALA A 171 -1.27 -9.21 -3.58
C ALA A 171 -2.79 -9.01 -3.77
N ILE A 172 -3.26 -7.76 -3.94
CA ILE A 172 -4.66 -7.44 -4.27
C ILE A 172 -5.00 -7.94 -5.67
N GLY A 173 -4.18 -7.62 -6.67
CA GLY A 173 -4.43 -8.02 -8.06
C GLY A 173 -4.44 -9.53 -8.27
N ASP A 174 -3.50 -10.26 -7.66
CA ASP A 174 -3.46 -11.73 -7.74
C ASP A 174 -4.67 -12.36 -7.02
N SER A 175 -5.09 -11.79 -5.88
CA SER A 175 -6.30 -12.19 -5.17
C SER A 175 -7.56 -11.97 -6.01
N PHE A 176 -7.64 -10.84 -6.71
CA PHE A 176 -8.70 -10.55 -7.67
C PHE A 176 -8.77 -11.66 -8.75
N ARG A 177 -7.63 -12.06 -9.33
CA ARG A 177 -7.57 -13.15 -10.33
C ARG A 177 -8.04 -14.50 -9.77
N LEU A 178 -7.64 -14.83 -8.53
CA LEU A 178 -8.07 -16.08 -7.90
C LEU A 178 -9.59 -16.16 -7.75
N ILE A 179 -10.24 -15.04 -7.37
CA ILE A 179 -11.69 -14.98 -7.25
C ILE A 179 -12.35 -15.01 -8.64
N GLN A 180 -11.86 -14.22 -9.61
CA GLN A 180 -12.38 -14.24 -10.98
C GLN A 180 -12.41 -15.64 -11.59
N LEU A 181 -11.38 -16.43 -11.32
CA LEU A 181 -11.23 -17.80 -11.81
C LEU A 181 -11.97 -18.84 -10.96
N GLY A 182 -12.73 -18.45 -9.95
CA GLY A 182 -13.46 -19.34 -9.05
C GLY A 182 -12.56 -20.22 -8.19
N LYS A 183 -11.29 -19.82 -7.94
CA LYS A 183 -10.36 -20.54 -7.07
C LYS A 183 -10.55 -20.21 -5.60
N ALA A 184 -11.12 -19.05 -5.30
CA ALA A 184 -11.55 -18.62 -3.98
C ALA A 184 -12.91 -17.93 -4.08
N ASP A 185 -13.69 -17.93 -3.00
CA ASP A 185 -14.93 -17.18 -2.88
C ASP A 185 -14.70 -15.82 -2.22
N ALA A 186 -13.67 -15.74 -1.36
CA ALA A 186 -13.19 -14.50 -0.76
C ALA A 186 -11.67 -14.53 -0.55
N MET A 187 -11.05 -13.35 -0.57
CA MET A 187 -9.63 -13.14 -0.27
C MET A 187 -9.47 -11.94 0.66
N ILE A 188 -8.67 -12.13 1.70
CA ILE A 188 -8.22 -11.06 2.61
C ILE A 188 -6.82 -10.67 2.11
N CYS A 189 -6.67 -9.48 1.52
CA CYS A 189 -5.48 -9.15 0.77
C CYS A 189 -5.07 -7.68 0.88
N GLY A 190 -3.78 -7.42 0.68
CA GLY A 190 -3.20 -6.08 0.77
C GLY A 190 -1.71 -6.13 1.02
N GLY A 191 -1.20 -5.16 1.81
CA GLY A 191 0.22 -5.10 2.12
C GLY A 191 0.51 -4.64 3.54
N ALA A 192 1.68 -5.02 4.06
CA ALA A 192 2.17 -4.64 5.38
C ALA A 192 3.69 -4.45 5.37
N GLU A 193 4.18 -3.40 6.03
CA GLU A 193 5.61 -3.13 6.15
C GLU A 193 5.94 -2.39 7.45
N ALA A 194 7.13 -2.66 8.03
CA ALA A 194 7.68 -1.96 9.18
C ALA A 194 9.21 -1.89 9.09
N SER A 195 9.71 -1.09 8.14
CA SER A 195 11.14 -1.00 7.83
C SER A 195 11.84 0.23 8.44
N ILE A 196 11.20 0.92 9.41
CA ILE A 196 11.81 2.03 10.14
C ILE A 196 12.73 1.45 11.23
N THR A 197 13.91 1.02 10.82
CA THR A 197 14.96 0.48 11.68
C THR A 197 16.29 1.18 11.38
N PRO A 198 17.30 1.14 12.27
CA PRO A 198 18.63 1.66 11.96
C PRO A 198 19.17 1.18 10.61
N LEU A 199 19.13 -0.13 10.34
CA LEU A 199 19.61 -0.69 9.08
C LEU A 199 18.75 -0.26 7.88
N GLY A 200 17.42 -0.21 8.04
CA GLY A 200 16.50 0.21 6.99
C GLY A 200 16.75 1.65 6.57
N VAL A 201 16.78 2.57 7.53
CA VAL A 201 17.05 3.99 7.28
C VAL A 201 18.45 4.20 6.70
N ALA A 202 19.48 3.55 7.26
CA ALA A 202 20.84 3.65 6.72
C ALA A 202 20.96 3.11 5.30
N GLY A 203 20.31 1.98 4.98
CA GLY A 203 20.31 1.35 3.65
C GLY A 203 19.68 2.23 2.58
N PHE A 204 18.47 2.77 2.84
CA PHE A 204 17.80 3.68 1.91
C PHE A 204 18.51 5.03 1.79
N ALA A 205 19.10 5.55 2.87
CA ALA A 205 19.92 6.75 2.84
C ALA A 205 21.19 6.56 1.98
N SER A 206 21.87 5.42 2.14
CA SER A 206 23.05 5.08 1.33
C SER A 206 22.72 4.91 -0.15
N ALA A 207 21.51 4.43 -0.46
CA ALA A 207 20.98 4.36 -1.82
C ALA A 207 20.57 5.74 -2.38
N LYS A 208 20.68 6.82 -1.60
CA LYS A 208 20.25 8.20 -1.93
C LYS A 208 18.76 8.26 -2.33
N ALA A 209 17.95 7.45 -1.68
CA ALA A 209 16.52 7.35 -1.95
C ALA A 209 15.68 8.19 -0.99
N LEU A 210 16.20 8.52 0.22
CA LEU A 210 15.51 9.30 1.24
C LEU A 210 15.73 10.80 1.07
N SER A 211 14.74 11.58 1.50
CA SER A 211 14.91 13.00 1.76
C SER A 211 15.80 13.23 3.00
N PHE A 212 16.61 14.28 2.97
CA PHE A 212 17.49 14.69 4.09
C PHE A 212 17.08 16.04 4.70
N ARG A 213 15.82 16.44 4.56
CA ARG A 213 15.29 17.72 5.09
C ARG A 213 15.10 17.67 6.61
N ASN A 214 16.16 17.39 7.36
CA ASN A 214 16.11 17.30 8.82
C ASN A 214 15.67 18.61 9.50
N ASP A 215 15.89 19.77 8.86
CA ASP A 215 15.48 21.07 9.40
C ASP A 215 13.98 21.34 9.25
N SER A 216 13.30 20.60 8.40
CA SER A 216 11.85 20.74 8.16
C SER A 216 11.19 19.40 7.77
N PRO A 217 11.17 18.39 8.68
CA PRO A 217 10.69 17.05 8.40
C PRO A 217 9.27 17.00 7.84
N GLN A 218 8.39 17.87 8.33
CA GLN A 218 6.98 17.95 7.93
C GLN A 218 6.81 18.32 6.44
N THR A 219 7.82 18.96 5.83
CA THR A 219 7.79 19.34 4.41
C THR A 219 8.62 18.43 3.51
N ALA A 220 9.15 17.33 4.06
CA ALA A 220 10.10 16.45 3.37
C ALA A 220 9.41 15.59 2.30
N SER A 221 8.24 15.00 2.61
CA SER A 221 7.45 14.28 1.61
C SER A 221 6.62 15.28 0.78
N ARG A 222 7.09 15.55 -0.44
CA ARG A 222 6.53 16.58 -1.33
C ARG A 222 6.45 16.09 -2.78
N PRO A 223 5.62 15.06 -3.05
CA PRO A 223 5.51 14.49 -4.39
C PRO A 223 5.20 15.56 -5.44
N PHE A 224 5.86 15.47 -6.60
CA PHE A 224 5.71 16.34 -7.77
C PHE A 224 6.17 17.78 -7.59
N ASP A 225 6.58 18.20 -6.40
CA ASP A 225 7.16 19.52 -6.15
C ASP A 225 8.57 19.61 -6.74
N ALA A 226 8.96 20.78 -7.25
CA ALA A 226 10.26 21.02 -7.89
C ALA A 226 11.44 20.81 -6.93
N GLU A 227 11.23 21.02 -5.62
CA GLU A 227 12.27 20.85 -4.61
C GLU A 227 12.26 19.48 -3.91
N ARG A 228 11.56 18.48 -4.47
CA ARG A 228 11.60 17.11 -3.91
C ARG A 228 13.00 16.52 -4.02
N ASP A 229 13.45 15.84 -2.99
CA ASP A 229 14.82 15.34 -2.87
C ASP A 229 14.92 13.86 -2.48
N GLY A 230 13.78 13.17 -2.29
CA GLY A 230 13.72 11.77 -1.88
C GLY A 230 12.41 11.44 -1.19
N PHE A 231 12.16 10.16 -0.93
CA PHE A 231 10.97 9.76 -0.19
C PHE A 231 11.19 9.84 1.33
N VAL A 232 10.10 9.91 2.08
CA VAL A 232 10.08 9.69 3.53
C VAL A 232 9.65 8.26 3.80
N ILE A 233 10.45 7.50 4.54
CA ILE A 233 10.09 6.13 4.91
C ILE A 233 8.89 6.14 5.87
N GLY A 234 7.92 5.25 5.62
CA GLY A 234 6.74 5.04 6.46
C GLY A 234 6.56 3.57 6.80
N GLU A 235 5.62 3.28 7.68
CA GLU A 235 5.24 1.93 8.09
C GLU A 235 3.72 1.79 8.21
N GLY A 236 3.20 0.57 8.18
CA GLY A 236 1.78 0.29 8.36
C GLY A 236 1.26 -0.83 7.48
N SER A 237 -0.07 -0.90 7.33
CA SER A 237 -0.76 -1.93 6.56
C SER A 237 -2.09 -1.42 6.04
N GLY A 238 -2.47 -1.84 4.82
CA GLY A 238 -3.82 -1.67 4.28
C GLY A 238 -4.32 -3.00 3.73
N ILE A 239 -5.51 -3.41 4.15
CA ILE A 239 -6.11 -4.71 3.82
C ILE A 239 -7.53 -4.53 3.31
N LEU A 240 -7.87 -5.31 2.29
CA LEU A 240 -9.20 -5.42 1.70
C LEU A 240 -9.74 -6.84 1.91
N VAL A 241 -11.05 -6.98 2.04
CA VAL A 241 -11.78 -8.24 1.83
C VAL A 241 -12.42 -8.16 0.45
N LEU A 242 -11.95 -9.00 -0.46
CA LEU A 242 -12.51 -9.20 -1.79
C LEU A 242 -13.43 -10.42 -1.77
N GLU A 243 -14.59 -10.32 -2.43
CA GLU A 243 -15.53 -11.43 -2.59
C GLU A 243 -16.11 -11.46 -4.00
N THR A 244 -16.67 -12.62 -4.39
CA THR A 244 -17.56 -12.62 -5.56
C THR A 244 -18.79 -11.78 -5.28
N LEU A 245 -19.29 -11.07 -6.31
CA LEU A 245 -20.50 -10.25 -6.18
C LEU A 245 -21.69 -11.10 -5.71
N GLU A 246 -21.81 -12.34 -6.23
CA GLU A 246 -22.87 -13.28 -5.88
C GLU A 246 -22.86 -13.63 -4.39
N ASN A 247 -21.66 -13.85 -3.82
CA ASN A 247 -21.52 -14.18 -2.41
C ASN A 247 -21.89 -12.97 -1.53
N ALA A 248 -21.38 -11.80 -1.86
CA ALA A 248 -21.68 -10.55 -1.16
C ALA A 248 -23.19 -10.24 -1.17
N GLN A 249 -23.85 -10.40 -2.32
CA GLN A 249 -25.30 -10.20 -2.45
C GLN A 249 -26.11 -11.23 -1.66
N LYS A 250 -25.73 -12.52 -1.71
CA LYS A 250 -26.40 -13.59 -0.98
C LYS A 250 -26.44 -13.35 0.53
N ARG A 251 -25.34 -12.86 1.09
CA ARG A 251 -25.23 -12.53 2.51
C ARG A 251 -25.67 -11.09 2.86
N LYS A 252 -26.13 -10.31 1.87
CA LYS A 252 -26.57 -8.91 1.98
C LYS A 252 -25.50 -8.01 2.60
N SER A 253 -24.24 -8.22 2.20
CA SER A 253 -23.12 -7.44 2.68
C SER A 253 -23.18 -6.01 2.16
N ARG A 254 -22.61 -5.08 2.94
CA ARG A 254 -22.18 -3.80 2.38
C ARG A 254 -21.14 -4.04 1.29
N ILE A 255 -21.24 -3.32 0.20
CA ILE A 255 -20.26 -3.33 -0.89
C ILE A 255 -19.75 -1.90 -1.03
N TYR A 256 -18.45 -1.72 -0.88
CA TYR A 256 -17.77 -0.43 -0.99
C TYR A 256 -17.55 -0.03 -2.46
N ALA A 257 -17.00 -0.96 -3.23
CA ALA A 257 -16.61 -0.77 -4.61
C ALA A 257 -16.42 -2.12 -5.31
N GLU A 258 -16.18 -2.10 -6.59
CA GLU A 258 -15.77 -3.24 -7.40
C GLU A 258 -14.32 -3.05 -7.86
N ILE A 259 -13.49 -4.07 -7.77
CA ILE A 259 -12.21 -4.10 -8.46
C ILE A 259 -12.46 -4.63 -9.86
N ILE A 260 -12.12 -3.81 -10.87
CA ILE A 260 -12.52 -4.05 -12.27
C ILE A 260 -11.32 -4.30 -13.18
N GLY A 261 -10.09 -3.97 -12.75
CA GLY A 261 -8.92 -4.16 -13.59
C GLY A 261 -7.62 -4.26 -12.80
N TYR A 262 -6.70 -5.02 -13.36
CA TYR A 262 -5.35 -5.24 -12.84
C TYR A 262 -4.36 -5.33 -14.01
N GLY A 263 -3.39 -4.42 -14.01
CA GLY A 263 -2.27 -4.41 -14.96
C GLY A 263 -0.95 -4.55 -14.22
N THR A 264 -0.06 -5.41 -14.72
CA THR A 264 1.28 -5.61 -14.15
C THR A 264 2.30 -5.75 -15.27
N THR A 265 3.48 -5.14 -15.07
CA THR A 265 4.60 -5.15 -16.01
C THR A 265 5.94 -5.14 -15.26
N CYS A 266 7.01 -5.34 -16.00
CA CYS A 266 8.37 -5.17 -15.50
C CYS A 266 9.16 -4.28 -16.46
N ASP A 267 9.91 -3.30 -15.91
CA ASP A 267 10.78 -2.42 -16.68
C ASP A 267 11.96 -3.15 -17.34
N ALA A 268 12.46 -4.20 -16.69
CA ALA A 268 13.66 -4.94 -17.11
C ALA A 268 14.85 -4.01 -17.45
N HIS A 269 15.01 -2.94 -16.69
CA HIS A 269 15.94 -1.84 -16.98
C HIS A 269 17.08 -1.72 -15.96
N HIS A 270 16.75 -1.49 -14.67
CA HIS A 270 17.73 -1.25 -13.60
C HIS A 270 17.18 -1.71 -12.27
N ILE A 271 18.05 -2.01 -11.30
CA ILE A 271 17.64 -2.54 -9.98
C ILE A 271 16.81 -1.55 -9.14
N THR A 272 17.02 -0.23 -9.30
CA THR A 272 16.32 0.80 -8.52
C THR A 272 15.75 1.94 -9.35
N ALA A 273 16.30 2.25 -10.51
CA ALA A 273 15.83 3.34 -11.35
C ALA A 273 14.70 2.86 -12.28
N PRO A 274 13.59 3.63 -12.40
CA PRO A 274 12.56 3.34 -13.39
C PRO A 274 13.09 3.52 -14.81
N SER A 275 12.48 2.83 -15.76
CA SER A 275 12.82 3.03 -17.17
C SER A 275 12.48 4.46 -17.61
N PRO A 276 13.35 5.11 -18.44
CA PRO A 276 13.12 6.48 -18.90
C PRO A 276 11.77 6.64 -19.59
N GLY A 277 11.08 7.76 -19.29
CA GLY A 277 9.76 8.04 -19.84
C GLY A 277 8.61 7.25 -19.23
N GLY A 278 8.86 6.42 -18.21
CA GLY A 278 7.84 5.68 -17.47
C GLY A 278 7.10 4.62 -18.31
N VAL A 279 7.78 4.02 -19.31
CA VAL A 279 7.15 3.11 -20.29
C VAL A 279 6.50 1.90 -19.63
N GLY A 280 7.16 1.29 -18.63
CA GLY A 280 6.61 0.15 -17.90
C GLY A 280 5.36 0.51 -17.10
N GLY A 281 5.40 1.65 -16.39
CA GLY A 281 4.23 2.18 -15.66
C GLY A 281 3.07 2.51 -16.61
N ALA A 282 3.35 3.13 -17.75
CA ALA A 282 2.34 3.41 -18.77
C ALA A 282 1.66 2.13 -19.26
N GLU A 283 2.44 1.09 -19.57
CA GLU A 283 1.87 -0.19 -20.03
C GLU A 283 1.06 -0.87 -18.91
N ALA A 284 1.47 -0.78 -17.64
CA ALA A 284 0.67 -1.29 -16.50
C ALA A 284 -0.69 -0.57 -16.40
N ILE A 285 -0.72 0.76 -16.52
CA ILE A 285 -1.96 1.56 -16.55
C ILE A 285 -2.85 1.11 -17.71
N LYS A 286 -2.28 1.01 -18.92
CA LYS A 286 -3.00 0.59 -20.12
C LYS A 286 -3.59 -0.82 -19.98
N LEU A 287 -2.84 -1.75 -19.39
CA LEU A 287 -3.30 -3.12 -19.15
C LEU A 287 -4.45 -3.14 -18.15
N ALA A 288 -4.41 -2.36 -17.06
CA ALA A 288 -5.50 -2.26 -16.10
C ALA A 288 -6.79 -1.70 -16.72
N ILE A 289 -6.68 -0.64 -17.53
CA ILE A 289 -7.81 -0.04 -18.26
C ILE A 289 -8.40 -1.04 -19.28
N LYS A 290 -7.54 -1.75 -20.01
CA LYS A 290 -7.97 -2.79 -20.96
C LYS A 290 -8.68 -3.95 -20.26
N ASP A 291 -8.14 -4.40 -19.13
CA ASP A 291 -8.70 -5.48 -18.33
C ASP A 291 -10.09 -5.11 -17.80
N ALA A 292 -10.23 -3.87 -17.33
CA ALA A 292 -11.51 -3.30 -16.91
C ALA A 292 -12.50 -3.01 -18.06
N SER A 293 -12.08 -3.17 -19.32
CA SER A 293 -12.86 -2.77 -20.49
C SER A 293 -13.34 -1.31 -20.42
N LEU A 294 -12.55 -0.43 -19.83
CA LEU A 294 -12.86 0.99 -19.67
C LEU A 294 -12.45 1.82 -20.88
N SER A 295 -13.20 2.87 -21.15
CA SER A 295 -12.72 3.99 -21.97
C SER A 295 -11.96 4.98 -21.09
N LEU A 296 -10.98 5.69 -21.68
CA LEU A 296 -10.12 6.62 -20.95
C LEU A 296 -10.92 7.75 -20.27
N GLU A 297 -12.07 8.11 -20.86
CA GLU A 297 -12.96 9.18 -20.37
C GLU A 297 -13.63 8.84 -19.03
N LYS A 298 -13.65 7.57 -18.66
CA LYS A 298 -14.29 7.10 -17.42
C LYS A 298 -13.40 7.20 -16.19
N VAL A 299 -12.09 7.45 -16.36
CA VAL A 299 -11.18 7.58 -15.22
C VAL A 299 -11.33 8.98 -14.62
N ASP A 300 -11.73 9.03 -13.34
CA ASP A 300 -12.01 10.27 -12.61
C ASP A 300 -10.89 10.67 -11.65
N TYR A 301 -10.05 9.71 -11.22
CA TYR A 301 -8.99 9.94 -10.25
C TYR A 301 -7.84 8.94 -10.42
N ILE A 302 -6.61 9.39 -10.18
CA ILE A 302 -5.43 8.54 -10.10
C ILE A 302 -4.74 8.77 -8.74
N ASN A 303 -4.70 7.73 -7.90
CA ASN A 303 -3.80 7.68 -6.76
C ASN A 303 -2.43 7.25 -7.29
N ALA A 304 -1.51 8.19 -7.31
CA ALA A 304 -0.21 8.00 -7.90
C ALA A 304 0.74 7.23 -6.97
N HIS A 305 1.72 6.57 -7.56
CA HIS A 305 2.86 6.10 -6.80
C HIS A 305 3.59 7.25 -6.11
N GLY A 306 3.88 8.35 -6.82
CA GLY A 306 4.22 9.67 -6.29
C GLY A 306 5.10 9.64 -5.04
N THR A 307 6.36 9.21 -5.17
CA THR A 307 7.24 8.96 -4.01
C THR A 307 7.97 10.19 -3.48
N SER A 308 7.85 11.35 -4.12
CA SER A 308 8.68 12.52 -3.81
C SER A 308 10.15 12.33 -4.23
N THR A 309 10.44 11.39 -5.15
CA THR A 309 11.75 11.27 -5.78
C THR A 309 11.76 11.92 -7.14
N SER A 310 12.87 12.54 -7.52
CA SER A 310 12.97 13.24 -8.81
C SER A 310 12.69 12.31 -9.99
N ALA A 311 13.23 11.09 -9.98
CA ALA A 311 13.08 10.16 -11.09
C ALA A 311 11.67 9.57 -11.21
N ASN A 312 11.07 9.12 -10.08
CA ASN A 312 9.75 8.50 -10.14
C ASN A 312 8.68 9.49 -10.60
N ASP A 313 8.59 10.65 -9.95
CA ASP A 313 7.47 11.57 -10.14
C ASP A 313 7.44 12.12 -11.57
N LYS A 314 8.60 12.40 -12.16
CA LYS A 314 8.74 12.78 -13.58
C LYS A 314 8.32 11.64 -14.52
N ASN A 315 8.79 10.41 -14.27
CA ASN A 315 8.47 9.26 -15.13
C ASN A 315 6.99 8.88 -15.02
N GLU A 316 6.39 8.95 -13.83
CA GLU A 316 4.97 8.71 -13.63
C GLU A 316 4.10 9.76 -14.33
N THR A 317 4.47 11.04 -14.25
CA THR A 317 3.84 12.13 -15.03
C THR A 317 3.87 11.81 -16.52
N SER A 318 5.04 11.41 -17.03
CA SER A 318 5.21 11.03 -18.44
C SER A 318 4.36 9.81 -18.82
N ALA A 319 4.28 8.80 -17.94
CA ALA A 319 3.45 7.61 -18.13
C ALA A 319 1.97 7.98 -18.25
N ILE A 320 1.45 8.78 -17.33
CA ILE A 320 0.05 9.26 -17.33
C ILE A 320 -0.24 10.05 -18.61
N LYS A 321 0.62 11.00 -18.98
CA LYS A 321 0.48 11.81 -20.21
C LYS A 321 0.48 10.95 -21.47
N SER A 322 1.32 9.91 -21.53
CA SER A 322 1.39 9.02 -22.69
C SER A 322 0.11 8.23 -22.95
N ILE A 323 -0.61 7.86 -21.88
CA ILE A 323 -1.87 7.10 -21.94
C ILE A 323 -3.06 8.03 -22.19
N PHE A 324 -3.18 9.09 -21.39
CA PHE A 324 -4.38 9.95 -21.38
C PHE A 324 -4.28 11.15 -22.31
N ARG A 325 -3.09 11.47 -22.87
CA ARG A 325 -2.82 12.59 -23.76
C ARG A 325 -3.38 13.90 -23.16
N ASP A 326 -4.13 14.68 -23.93
CA ASP A 326 -4.70 15.97 -23.47
C ASP A 326 -5.64 15.80 -22.27
N ARG A 327 -6.29 14.62 -22.14
CA ARG A 327 -7.15 14.32 -21.00
C ARG A 327 -6.36 14.22 -19.68
N SER A 328 -5.07 13.94 -19.71
CA SER A 328 -4.23 13.88 -18.50
C SER A 328 -4.30 15.14 -17.64
N TYR A 329 -4.53 16.30 -18.26
CA TYR A 329 -4.68 17.59 -17.57
C TYR A 329 -6.05 17.78 -16.90
N LEU A 330 -7.01 16.89 -17.17
CA LEU A 330 -8.37 16.93 -16.63
C LEU A 330 -8.61 15.87 -15.55
N ILE A 331 -7.66 14.96 -15.35
CA ILE A 331 -7.76 13.91 -14.35
C ILE A 331 -6.98 14.35 -13.11
N PRO A 332 -7.64 14.54 -11.96
CA PRO A 332 -6.94 14.77 -10.71
C PRO A 332 -6.01 13.59 -10.37
N VAL A 333 -4.78 13.91 -10.01
CA VAL A 333 -3.75 12.96 -9.57
C VAL A 333 -3.34 13.36 -8.17
N SER A 334 -3.26 12.44 -7.21
CA SER A 334 -2.67 12.80 -5.92
C SER A 334 -1.81 11.69 -5.35
N SER A 335 -0.84 12.06 -4.51
CA SER A 335 -0.03 11.11 -3.75
C SER A 335 -0.29 11.24 -2.27
N THR A 336 -0.92 10.22 -1.71
CA THR A 336 -1.13 10.10 -0.25
C THR A 336 0.16 9.88 0.52
N LYS A 337 1.27 9.53 -0.16
CA LYS A 337 2.60 9.46 0.46
C LYS A 337 3.11 10.80 0.96
N SER A 338 2.55 11.91 0.49
CA SER A 338 2.80 13.23 1.09
C SER A 338 2.41 13.28 2.57
N MET A 339 1.40 12.52 2.97
CA MET A 339 0.84 12.42 4.33
C MET A 339 1.38 11.23 5.11
N THR A 340 1.41 10.06 4.50
CA THR A 340 1.74 8.78 5.17
C THR A 340 3.22 8.42 5.10
N GLY A 341 4.03 9.13 4.29
CA GLY A 341 5.30 8.59 3.85
C GLY A 341 5.12 7.37 2.94
N HIS A 342 6.22 6.74 2.57
CA HIS A 342 6.25 5.56 1.71
C HIS A 342 6.34 4.28 2.55
N LEU A 343 5.25 3.52 2.63
CA LEU A 343 5.17 2.27 3.40
C LEU A 343 5.75 1.07 2.62
N LEU A 344 6.55 1.28 1.61
CA LEU A 344 7.15 0.22 0.79
C LEU A 344 6.10 -0.83 0.37
N GLY A 345 6.27 -2.09 0.80
CA GLY A 345 5.30 -3.16 0.47
C GLY A 345 3.88 -2.95 1.03
N GLY A 346 3.73 -2.14 2.08
CA GLY A 346 2.43 -1.76 2.65
C GLY A 346 1.68 -0.69 1.84
N SER A 347 2.41 0.11 1.03
CA SER A 347 1.83 1.28 0.32
C SER A 347 0.63 0.94 -0.52
N GLY A 348 0.74 -0.08 -1.39
CA GLY A 348 -0.36 -0.42 -2.31
C GLY A 348 -1.66 -0.81 -1.61
N GLY A 349 -1.57 -1.37 -0.38
CA GLY A 349 -2.74 -1.68 0.44
C GLY A 349 -3.46 -0.42 0.94
N ILE A 350 -2.74 0.52 1.57
CA ILE A 350 -3.36 1.76 2.07
C ILE A 350 -3.84 2.66 0.94
N GLU A 351 -3.17 2.66 -0.21
CA GLU A 351 -3.55 3.44 -1.40
C GLU A 351 -4.81 2.88 -2.06
N ALA A 352 -4.96 1.56 -2.10
CA ALA A 352 -6.21 0.94 -2.51
C ALA A 352 -7.37 1.31 -1.57
N VAL A 353 -7.15 1.31 -0.24
CA VAL A 353 -8.12 1.80 0.74
C VAL A 353 -8.46 3.28 0.49
N ALA A 354 -7.46 4.14 0.21
CA ALA A 354 -7.70 5.55 -0.11
C ALA A 354 -8.55 5.73 -1.37
N CYS A 355 -8.32 4.94 -2.44
CA CYS A 355 -9.17 4.93 -3.63
C CYS A 355 -10.61 4.54 -3.31
N ILE A 356 -10.81 3.50 -2.48
CA ILE A 356 -12.14 3.05 -2.08
C ILE A 356 -12.86 4.12 -1.25
N LEU A 357 -12.15 4.78 -0.33
CA LEU A 357 -12.70 5.90 0.45
C LEU A 357 -13.05 7.09 -0.46
N SER A 358 -12.24 7.38 -1.47
CA SER A 358 -12.56 8.43 -2.46
C SER A 358 -13.84 8.11 -3.25
N LEU A 359 -14.00 6.86 -3.70
CA LEU A 359 -15.21 6.39 -4.37
C LEU A 359 -16.45 6.50 -3.49
N THR A 360 -16.34 6.13 -2.20
CA THR A 360 -17.50 6.06 -1.30
C THR A 360 -17.90 7.41 -0.72
N HIS A 361 -16.93 8.29 -0.45
CA HIS A 361 -17.16 9.58 0.19
C HIS A 361 -17.10 10.77 -0.76
N ASN A 362 -16.90 10.55 -2.07
CA ASN A 362 -16.88 11.59 -3.10
C ASN A 362 -15.88 12.72 -2.81
N PHE A 363 -14.63 12.36 -2.54
CA PHE A 363 -13.54 13.31 -2.37
C PHE A 363 -12.24 12.77 -2.99
N ILE A 364 -11.29 13.64 -3.23
CA ILE A 364 -9.94 13.28 -3.64
C ILE A 364 -8.97 13.81 -2.58
N PRO A 365 -8.13 12.91 -1.99
CA PRO A 365 -7.16 13.33 -0.99
C PRO A 365 -6.08 14.22 -1.63
N PRO A 366 -5.48 15.15 -0.85
CA PRO A 366 -4.50 16.07 -1.38
C PRO A 366 -3.11 15.43 -1.54
N THR A 367 -2.30 16.05 -2.38
CA THR A 367 -0.84 16.01 -2.26
C THR A 367 -0.43 17.22 -1.41
N ILE A 368 -0.12 17.00 -0.13
CA ILE A 368 0.36 18.09 0.73
C ILE A 368 1.82 18.46 0.42
N ASN A 369 2.27 19.62 0.90
CA ASN A 369 3.62 20.15 0.69
C ASN A 369 3.96 20.51 -0.77
N TYR A 370 2.97 20.64 -1.64
CA TYR A 370 3.16 21.11 -3.00
C TYR A 370 3.18 22.65 -3.02
N VAL A 371 4.38 23.23 -3.15
CA VAL A 371 4.62 24.68 -3.08
C VAL A 371 5.21 25.21 -4.37
N ASN A 372 6.20 24.50 -4.93
CA ASN A 372 6.96 24.90 -6.10
C ASN A 372 6.59 24.02 -7.29
N PRO A 373 5.82 24.52 -8.26
CA PRO A 373 5.50 23.74 -9.46
C PRO A 373 6.75 23.32 -10.23
N ASP A 374 6.81 22.03 -10.63
CA ASP A 374 7.85 21.50 -11.48
C ASP A 374 7.33 21.46 -12.94
N PRO A 375 8.00 22.11 -13.91
CA PRO A 375 7.60 22.06 -15.32
C PRO A 375 7.57 20.65 -15.93
N GLU A 376 8.29 19.69 -15.34
CA GLU A 376 8.27 18.30 -15.77
C GLU A 376 7.15 17.48 -15.11
N CYS A 377 6.50 18.06 -14.09
CA CYS A 377 5.35 17.52 -13.35
C CYS A 377 4.20 18.54 -13.37
N ASP A 378 3.52 18.67 -14.50
CA ASP A 378 2.59 19.75 -14.83
C ASP A 378 1.11 19.34 -14.86
N LEU A 379 0.75 18.22 -14.19
CA LEU A 379 -0.64 17.77 -14.06
C LEU A 379 -1.35 18.41 -12.85
N ASP A 380 -2.63 18.14 -12.68
CA ASP A 380 -3.39 18.54 -11.48
C ASP A 380 -3.12 17.56 -10.32
N TYR A 381 -2.20 17.90 -9.44
CA TYR A 381 -1.80 17.05 -8.29
C TYR A 381 -2.64 17.24 -7.03
N VAL A 382 -3.78 17.92 -7.12
CA VAL A 382 -4.68 18.22 -5.97
C VAL A 382 -3.88 18.85 -4.81
N PRO A 383 -3.30 20.05 -5.00
CA PRO A 383 -2.31 20.59 -4.07
C PRO A 383 -2.93 20.98 -2.72
N ASN A 384 -2.33 20.48 -1.66
CA ASN A 384 -2.47 20.86 -0.25
C ASN A 384 -3.85 20.68 0.41
N ASN A 385 -4.94 20.71 -0.32
CA ASN A 385 -6.29 20.57 0.23
C ASN A 385 -7.07 19.48 -0.48
N ALA A 386 -7.79 18.66 0.27
CA ALA A 386 -8.70 17.68 -0.30
C ALA A 386 -9.77 18.38 -1.14
N ARG A 387 -10.24 17.73 -2.20
CA ARG A 387 -11.23 18.26 -3.13
C ARG A 387 -12.48 17.40 -3.10
N GLU A 388 -13.65 18.03 -2.91
CA GLU A 388 -14.93 17.35 -3.18
C GLU A 388 -15.03 17.05 -4.68
N ALA A 389 -15.31 15.80 -5.01
CA ALA A 389 -15.42 15.35 -6.39
C ALA A 389 -16.27 14.08 -6.48
N GLN A 390 -17.10 13.97 -7.51
CA GLN A 390 -17.77 12.70 -7.83
C GLN A 390 -16.75 11.78 -8.49
N VAL A 391 -16.35 10.73 -7.78
CA VAL A 391 -15.40 9.73 -8.27
C VAL A 391 -16.16 8.46 -8.60
N GLY A 392 -16.28 8.10 -9.86
CA GLY A 392 -16.90 6.85 -10.32
C GLY A 392 -15.87 5.75 -10.55
N VAL A 393 -14.67 6.13 -11.05
CA VAL A 393 -13.55 5.22 -11.32
C VAL A 393 -12.24 5.82 -10.80
N ALA A 394 -11.50 5.04 -10.00
CA ALA A 394 -10.18 5.39 -9.50
C ALA A 394 -9.13 4.37 -9.94
N LEU A 395 -7.95 4.86 -10.30
CA LEU A 395 -6.75 4.04 -10.53
C LEU A 395 -5.79 4.18 -9.35
N SER A 396 -5.08 3.10 -9.00
CA SER A 396 -4.00 3.11 -8.00
C SER A 396 -2.73 2.55 -8.64
N ASN A 397 -1.67 3.37 -8.69
CA ASN A 397 -0.39 3.02 -9.27
C ASN A 397 0.62 2.65 -8.19
N SER A 398 1.40 1.58 -8.42
CA SER A 398 2.52 1.20 -7.58
C SER A 398 3.70 0.79 -8.44
N PHE A 399 4.84 1.46 -8.27
CA PHE A 399 6.07 1.20 -9.03
C PHE A 399 7.19 0.86 -8.04
N GLY A 400 7.76 -0.36 -8.16
CA GLY A 400 8.71 -0.92 -7.21
C GLY A 400 10.12 -1.04 -7.76
N PHE A 401 11.10 -1.02 -6.85
CA PHE A 401 12.46 -1.43 -7.18
C PHE A 401 12.45 -2.81 -7.83
N GLY A 402 13.39 -3.07 -8.75
CA GLY A 402 13.35 -4.24 -9.63
C GLY A 402 12.52 -4.02 -10.90
N GLY A 403 11.90 -2.83 -11.04
CA GLY A 403 11.07 -2.47 -12.20
C GLY A 403 9.66 -3.06 -12.17
N HIS A 404 9.15 -3.42 -10.99
CA HIS A 404 7.79 -3.93 -10.82
C HIS A 404 6.77 -2.80 -10.91
N ASN A 405 5.89 -2.84 -11.89
CA ASN A 405 4.85 -1.84 -12.09
C ASN A 405 3.47 -2.49 -11.97
N VAL A 406 2.59 -1.89 -11.20
CA VAL A 406 1.20 -2.32 -11.00
C VAL A 406 0.27 -1.13 -11.12
N CYS A 407 -0.88 -1.36 -11.75
CA CYS A 407 -2.03 -0.48 -11.70
C CYS A 407 -3.27 -1.31 -11.36
N LEU A 408 -4.02 -0.88 -10.33
CA LEU A 408 -5.33 -1.41 -9.98
C LEU A 408 -6.41 -0.42 -10.41
N ALA A 409 -7.54 -0.92 -10.89
CA ALA A 409 -8.70 -0.11 -11.25
C ALA A 409 -9.90 -0.49 -10.38
N PHE A 410 -10.52 0.50 -9.75
CA PHE A 410 -11.69 0.37 -8.90
C PHE A 410 -12.84 1.22 -9.43
N SER A 411 -14.08 0.74 -9.27
CA SER A 411 -15.27 1.52 -9.64
C SER A 411 -16.33 1.48 -8.54
N LYS A 412 -17.17 2.52 -8.51
CA LYS A 412 -18.44 2.41 -7.79
C LYS A 412 -19.25 1.26 -8.36
N ILE A 413 -19.97 0.57 -7.48
CA ILE A 413 -20.93 -0.45 -7.93
C ILE A 413 -22.18 0.25 -8.44
N ASN A 414 -22.60 -0.16 -9.62
CA ASN A 414 -23.85 0.30 -10.24
C ASN A 414 -24.98 -0.72 -10.00
#